data_c9790292c715a2b667536e3ee7504913
#
_entry.id   c9790292c715a2b667536e3ee7504913
#
_cell.length_a   1.000
_cell.length_b   1.000
_cell.length_c   1.000
_cell.angle_alpha   90.00
_cell.angle_beta   90.00
_cell.angle_gamma   90.00
#
_symmetry.space_group_name_H-M   'P 1'
#
loop_
_entity.id
_entity.type
_entity.pdbx_description
1 polymer ?
#
loop_
_entity_poly.entity_id
_entity_poly.type
_entity_poly.pdbx_seq_one_letter_code
_entity_poly.pdbx_strand_id
1 'polypeptide(L)'
;RRLLGEALVRFALKRYWQLTSGDYRIARGEKGKPFIVGVENVFFNISHSGDYVVCSVSDREIGIDIEKRAKARMEVAGRFFHEEEMAILKTLEGDKQDQLFFNYWSVKESFLKYIGTGLTRPLNSFVVRFIGENISLYEGVNKLPLRVNACPIDSGYACYVCSEYNDLPPHLREITFEEIARMG
;
A
#
# COMPACT_ATOMS: atom_id res chain seq x y z
N ARG A 1 -14.51 -3.30 8.56
CA ARG A 1 -13.17 -2.88 8.11
C ARG A 1 -13.20 -1.52 7.39
N ARG A 2 -14.17 -1.29 6.49
CA ARG A 2 -14.30 0.00 5.78
C ARG A 2 -14.45 1.18 6.75
N LEU A 3 -15.38 1.08 7.71
CA LEU A 3 -15.61 2.12 8.72
C LEU A 3 -14.36 2.37 9.58
N LEU A 4 -13.61 1.33 9.89
CA LEU A 4 -12.36 1.47 10.65
C LEU A 4 -11.29 2.20 9.84
N GLY A 5 -11.16 1.89 8.54
CA GLY A 5 -10.25 2.62 7.66
C GLY A 5 -10.58 4.12 7.58
N GLU A 6 -11.85 4.47 7.43
CA GLU A 6 -12.29 5.86 7.45
C GLU A 6 -12.05 6.53 8.82
N ALA A 7 -12.22 5.80 9.92
CA ALA A 7 -11.91 6.30 11.26
C ALA A 7 -10.41 6.58 11.45
N LEU A 8 -9.53 5.68 10.94
CA LEU A 8 -8.09 5.91 10.95
C LEU A 8 -7.69 7.14 10.14
N VAL A 9 -8.29 7.36 8.96
CA VAL A 9 -8.06 8.57 8.17
C VAL A 9 -8.44 9.81 8.98
N ARG A 10 -9.65 9.84 9.56
CA ARG A 10 -10.13 10.97 10.38
C ARG A 10 -9.21 11.23 11.59
N PHE A 11 -8.77 10.15 12.24
CA PHE A 11 -7.78 10.22 13.31
C PHE A 11 -6.49 10.90 12.84
N ALA A 12 -5.91 10.42 11.72
CA ALA A 12 -4.67 10.96 11.19
C ALA A 12 -4.81 12.43 10.77
N LEU A 13 -5.91 12.80 10.11
CA LEU A 13 -6.18 14.17 9.69
C LEU A 13 -6.31 15.11 10.87
N LYS A 14 -7.04 14.72 11.90
CA LYS A 14 -7.16 15.53 13.13
C LYS A 14 -5.81 15.68 13.85
N ARG A 15 -5.05 14.59 13.93
CA ARG A 15 -3.80 14.54 14.71
C ARG A 15 -2.63 15.26 14.04
N TYR A 16 -2.50 15.14 12.73
CA TYR A 16 -1.31 15.59 11.99
C TYR A 16 -1.57 16.80 11.09
N TRP A 17 -2.80 17.00 10.63
CA TRP A 17 -3.21 18.17 9.83
C TRP A 17 -4.11 19.13 10.57
N GLN A 18 -4.50 18.83 11.82
CA GLN A 18 -5.41 19.63 12.65
C GLN A 18 -6.78 19.87 11.99
N LEU A 19 -7.20 18.97 11.08
CA LEU A 19 -8.46 19.04 10.39
C LEU A 19 -9.57 18.35 11.18
N THR A 20 -10.73 18.97 11.25
CA THR A 20 -11.94 18.42 11.85
C THR A 20 -12.91 17.93 10.78
N SER A 21 -13.95 17.18 11.16
CA SER A 21 -14.93 16.63 10.22
C SER A 21 -15.74 17.70 9.47
N GLY A 22 -15.70 18.96 9.91
CA GLY A 22 -16.32 20.10 9.22
C GLY A 22 -15.46 20.70 8.10
N ASP A 23 -14.14 20.44 8.11
CA ASP A 23 -13.20 21.05 7.18
C ASP A 23 -13.13 20.32 5.85
N TYR A 24 -13.54 19.05 5.81
CA TYR A 24 -13.40 18.20 4.63
C TYR A 24 -14.51 17.16 4.49
N ARG A 25 -14.58 16.59 3.30
CA ARG A 25 -15.45 15.46 2.98
C ARG A 25 -14.62 14.38 2.27
N ILE A 26 -14.87 13.12 2.60
CA ILE A 26 -14.32 11.98 1.86
C ILE A 26 -15.27 11.65 0.70
N ALA A 27 -14.78 11.76 -0.52
CA ALA A 27 -15.46 11.38 -1.74
C ALA A 27 -14.77 10.16 -2.39
N ARG A 28 -15.33 9.63 -3.46
CA ARG A 28 -14.75 8.52 -4.24
C ARG A 28 -14.66 8.93 -5.70
N GLY A 29 -13.50 8.68 -6.29
CA GLY A 29 -13.28 8.84 -7.72
C GLY A 29 -13.99 7.75 -8.54
N GLU A 30 -13.95 7.90 -9.85
CA GLU A 30 -14.58 6.98 -10.80
C GLU A 30 -14.17 5.51 -10.62
N LYS A 31 -12.93 5.27 -10.24
CA LYS A 31 -12.38 3.93 -9.97
C LYS A 31 -12.47 3.51 -8.49
N GLY A 32 -13.22 4.25 -7.69
CA GLY A 32 -13.50 3.92 -6.29
C GLY A 32 -12.41 4.32 -5.29
N LYS A 33 -11.25 4.88 -5.73
CA LYS A 33 -10.22 5.42 -4.82
C LYS A 33 -10.84 6.57 -4.01
N PRO A 34 -10.80 6.51 -2.67
CA PRO A 34 -11.29 7.60 -1.85
C PRO A 34 -10.30 8.77 -1.86
N PHE A 35 -10.82 9.99 -1.77
CA PHE A 35 -10.03 11.22 -1.71
C PHE A 35 -10.69 12.29 -0.85
N ILE A 36 -9.92 13.30 -0.45
CA ILE A 36 -10.39 14.44 0.35
C ILE A 36 -10.91 15.54 -0.56
N VAL A 37 -12.03 16.13 -0.18
CA VAL A 37 -12.63 17.32 -0.81
C VAL A 37 -12.73 18.42 0.23
N GLY A 38 -12.38 19.65 -0.15
CA GLY A 38 -12.42 20.83 0.72
C GLY A 38 -11.06 21.26 1.26
N VAL A 39 -10.04 20.39 1.16
CA VAL A 39 -8.65 20.69 1.57
C VAL A 39 -7.70 20.26 0.46
N GLU A 40 -6.75 21.10 0.14
CA GLU A 40 -5.72 20.83 -0.85
C GLU A 40 -4.50 20.13 -0.21
N ASN A 41 -3.76 19.37 -1.03
CA ASN A 41 -2.51 18.72 -0.62
C ASN A 41 -2.67 17.79 0.58
N VAL A 42 -3.78 17.07 0.64
CA VAL A 42 -4.00 16.00 1.62
C VAL A 42 -4.47 14.75 0.90
N PHE A 43 -3.62 13.76 0.90
CA PHE A 43 -3.84 12.48 0.24
C PHE A 43 -3.83 11.36 1.26
N PHE A 44 -4.59 10.32 1.00
CA PHE A 44 -4.57 9.15 1.85
C PHE A 44 -4.85 7.88 1.06
N ASN A 45 -4.46 6.76 1.63
CA ASN A 45 -4.80 5.46 1.13
C ASN A 45 -5.07 4.49 2.29
N ILE A 46 -5.91 3.47 2.04
CA ILE A 46 -6.32 2.48 3.03
C ILE A 46 -6.13 1.10 2.44
N SER A 47 -5.66 0.17 3.25
CA SER A 47 -5.68 -1.25 2.97
C SER A 47 -6.05 -2.06 4.19
N HIS A 48 -6.49 -3.31 4.00
CA HIS A 48 -6.78 -4.22 5.09
C HIS A 48 -6.59 -5.66 4.65
N SER A 49 -6.00 -6.45 5.51
CA SER A 49 -5.89 -7.91 5.34
C SER A 49 -5.80 -8.56 6.71
N GLY A 50 -6.42 -9.75 6.86
CA GLY A 50 -6.42 -10.46 8.14
C GLY A 50 -6.93 -9.59 9.29
N ASP A 51 -6.07 -9.35 10.26
CA ASP A 51 -6.41 -8.69 11.52
C ASP A 51 -6.09 -7.19 11.50
N TYR A 52 -5.47 -6.68 10.41
CA TYR A 52 -5.03 -5.30 10.30
C TYR A 52 -5.85 -4.48 9.31
N VAL A 53 -6.01 -3.21 9.66
CA VAL A 53 -6.41 -2.12 8.77
C VAL A 53 -5.30 -1.08 8.86
N VAL A 54 -4.78 -0.67 7.71
CA VAL A 54 -3.71 0.31 7.62
C VAL A 54 -4.18 1.53 6.83
N CYS A 55 -3.65 2.68 7.19
CA CYS A 55 -3.89 3.95 6.53
C CYS A 55 -2.57 4.69 6.37
N SER A 56 -2.33 5.23 5.18
CA SER A 56 -1.28 6.23 4.94
C SER A 56 -1.92 7.58 4.66
N VAL A 57 -1.31 8.65 5.17
CA VAL A 57 -1.72 10.03 4.90
C VAL A 57 -0.48 10.85 4.55
N SER A 58 -0.58 11.72 3.54
CA SER A 58 0.55 12.47 2.98
C SER A 58 0.06 13.79 2.37
N ASP A 59 0.98 14.70 2.12
CA ASP A 59 0.75 15.93 1.34
C ASP A 59 0.90 15.70 -0.18
N ARG A 60 1.19 14.49 -0.61
CA ARG A 60 1.25 14.03 -2.01
C ARG A 60 0.60 12.68 -2.19
N GLU A 61 0.41 12.29 -3.45
CA GLU A 61 -0.13 10.97 -3.77
C GLU A 61 0.64 9.84 -3.07
N ILE A 62 -0.11 8.91 -2.52
CA ILE A 62 0.41 7.79 -1.75
C ILE A 62 -0.47 6.55 -1.96
N GLY A 63 0.14 5.39 -1.97
CA GLY A 63 -0.54 4.10 -1.98
C GLY A 63 0.01 3.19 -0.91
N ILE A 64 -0.85 2.50 -0.17
CA ILE A 64 -0.47 1.50 0.83
C ILE A 64 -1.19 0.20 0.56
N ASP A 65 -0.48 -0.90 0.72
CA ASP A 65 -1.09 -2.22 0.69
C ASP A 65 -0.55 -3.10 1.81
N ILE A 66 -1.45 -3.94 2.35
CA ILE A 66 -1.14 -4.95 3.35
C ILE A 66 -1.77 -6.27 2.97
N GLU A 67 -1.00 -7.36 3.10
CA GLU A 67 -1.45 -8.72 2.85
C GLU A 67 -1.03 -9.69 3.95
N LYS A 68 -1.99 -10.44 4.47
CA LYS A 68 -1.70 -11.56 5.38
C LYS A 68 -1.04 -12.67 4.56
N ARG A 69 0.15 -13.08 4.96
CA ARG A 69 0.87 -14.16 4.30
C ARG A 69 0.15 -15.48 4.46
N ALA A 70 0.14 -16.24 3.39
CA ALA A 70 -0.41 -17.59 3.30
C ALA A 70 0.42 -18.39 2.31
N LYS A 71 -0.03 -19.56 1.90
CA LYS A 71 0.61 -20.31 0.83
C LYS A 71 0.52 -19.57 -0.51
N ALA A 72 1.64 -19.42 -1.19
CA ALA A 72 1.72 -18.77 -2.49
C ALA A 72 0.83 -19.49 -3.52
N ARG A 73 0.02 -18.69 -4.24
CA ARG A 73 -0.82 -19.20 -5.32
C ARG A 73 -0.10 -19.01 -6.66
N MET A 74 0.73 -19.98 -7.05
CA MET A 74 1.58 -19.90 -8.23
C MET A 74 0.79 -19.71 -9.53
N GLU A 75 -0.44 -20.20 -9.61
CA GLU A 75 -1.35 -19.95 -10.74
C GLU A 75 -1.74 -18.47 -10.85
N VAL A 76 -1.94 -17.80 -9.70
CA VAL A 76 -2.20 -16.36 -9.65
C VAL A 76 -0.96 -15.59 -10.07
N ALA A 77 0.21 -15.96 -9.52
CA ALA A 77 1.48 -15.36 -9.93
C ALA A 77 1.69 -15.46 -11.45
N GLY A 78 1.44 -16.63 -12.05
CA GLY A 78 1.58 -16.82 -13.49
C GLY A 78 0.70 -15.95 -14.37
N ARG A 79 -0.41 -15.43 -13.83
CA ARG A 79 -1.32 -14.51 -14.56
C ARG A 79 -0.96 -13.04 -14.36
N PHE A 80 -0.43 -12.70 -13.21
CA PHE A 80 -0.33 -11.30 -12.76
C PHE A 80 1.10 -10.80 -12.57
N PHE A 81 2.08 -11.69 -12.41
CA PHE A 81 3.45 -11.26 -12.23
C PHE A 81 4.21 -11.19 -13.55
N HIS A 82 5.19 -10.30 -13.59
CA HIS A 82 6.09 -10.20 -14.74
C HIS A 82 6.97 -11.47 -14.85
N GLU A 83 7.43 -11.79 -16.05
CA GLU A 83 8.25 -12.98 -16.28
C GLU A 83 9.52 -13.04 -15.45
N GLU A 84 10.19 -11.89 -15.23
CA GLU A 84 11.38 -11.80 -14.37
C GLU A 84 11.04 -12.16 -12.91
N GLU A 85 9.92 -11.70 -12.39
CA GLU A 85 9.46 -12.00 -11.03
C GLU A 85 9.09 -13.48 -10.89
N MET A 86 8.43 -14.02 -11.91
CA MET A 86 8.10 -15.43 -11.98
C MET A 86 9.33 -16.33 -12.05
N ALA A 87 10.37 -15.91 -12.81
CA ALA A 87 11.62 -16.65 -12.88
C ALA A 87 12.28 -16.77 -11.49
N ILE A 88 12.33 -15.68 -10.74
CA ILE A 88 12.88 -15.67 -9.37
C ILE A 88 11.99 -16.51 -8.44
N LEU A 89 10.67 -16.30 -8.47
CA LEU A 89 9.74 -16.98 -7.59
C LEU A 89 9.79 -18.51 -7.73
N LYS A 90 10.01 -19.01 -8.95
CA LYS A 90 10.15 -20.44 -9.25
C LYS A 90 11.46 -21.07 -8.72
N THR A 91 12.46 -20.26 -8.38
CA THR A 91 13.71 -20.77 -7.78
C THR A 91 13.57 -21.00 -6.27
N LEU A 92 12.47 -20.58 -5.65
CA LEU A 92 12.23 -20.65 -4.22
C LEU A 92 11.14 -21.68 -3.91
N GLU A 93 11.17 -22.21 -2.69
CA GLU A 93 10.19 -23.14 -2.18
C GLU A 93 9.80 -22.79 -0.73
N GLY A 94 8.65 -23.31 -0.28
CA GLY A 94 8.15 -23.14 1.08
C GLY A 94 7.98 -21.69 1.49
N ASP A 95 8.33 -21.38 2.72
CA ASP A 95 8.12 -20.05 3.33
C ASP A 95 8.79 -18.93 2.55
N LYS A 96 9.95 -19.18 1.91
CA LYS A 96 10.63 -18.16 1.12
C LYS A 96 9.87 -17.80 -0.14
N GLN A 97 9.28 -18.78 -0.79
CA GLN A 97 8.41 -18.57 -1.95
C GLN A 97 7.14 -17.83 -1.55
N ASP A 98 6.51 -18.24 -0.45
CA ASP A 98 5.32 -17.61 0.08
C ASP A 98 5.58 -16.15 0.44
N GLN A 99 6.66 -15.87 1.16
CA GLN A 99 7.05 -14.50 1.53
C GLN A 99 7.28 -13.62 0.29
N LEU A 100 8.04 -14.11 -0.69
CA LEU A 100 8.33 -13.33 -1.89
C LEU A 100 7.08 -13.09 -2.73
N PHE A 101 6.18 -14.07 -2.83
CA PHE A 101 4.88 -13.90 -3.50
C PHE A 101 4.09 -12.73 -2.92
N PHE A 102 3.90 -12.69 -1.60
CA PHE A 102 3.15 -11.63 -0.95
C PHE A 102 3.88 -10.29 -0.95
N ASN A 103 5.21 -10.29 -0.96
CA ASN A 103 5.99 -9.07 -1.13
C ASN A 103 5.76 -8.47 -2.52
N TYR A 104 5.86 -9.27 -3.60
CA TYR A 104 5.54 -8.80 -4.96
C TYR A 104 4.11 -8.30 -5.05
N TRP A 105 3.17 -9.07 -4.54
CA TRP A 105 1.75 -8.71 -4.58
C TRP A 105 1.49 -7.37 -3.91
N SER A 106 1.92 -7.21 -2.66
CA SER A 106 1.67 -5.99 -1.88
C SER A 106 2.41 -4.76 -2.46
N VAL A 107 3.63 -4.92 -2.99
CA VAL A 107 4.32 -3.84 -3.72
C VAL A 107 3.52 -3.42 -4.94
N LYS A 108 3.06 -4.38 -5.75
CA LYS A 108 2.28 -4.10 -6.97
C LYS A 108 0.95 -3.42 -6.66
N GLU A 109 0.23 -3.90 -5.66
CA GLU A 109 -1.03 -3.30 -5.22
C GLU A 109 -0.83 -1.89 -4.63
N SER A 110 0.24 -1.66 -3.84
CA SER A 110 0.56 -0.33 -3.33
C SER A 110 0.81 0.68 -4.45
N PHE A 111 1.50 0.25 -5.52
CA PHE A 111 1.71 1.08 -6.71
C PHE A 111 0.41 1.36 -7.48
N LEU A 112 -0.45 0.36 -7.70
CA LEU A 112 -1.75 0.59 -8.36
C LEU A 112 -2.65 1.53 -7.55
N LYS A 113 -2.60 1.44 -6.23
CA LYS A 113 -3.30 2.36 -5.33
C LYS A 113 -2.72 3.77 -5.36
N TYR A 114 -1.39 3.89 -5.48
CA TYR A 114 -0.72 5.17 -5.68
C TYR A 114 -1.22 5.86 -6.95
N ILE A 115 -1.14 5.20 -8.11
CA ILE A 115 -1.59 5.77 -9.39
C ILE A 115 -3.12 5.84 -9.53
N GLY A 116 -3.87 5.20 -8.63
CA GLY A 116 -5.34 5.24 -8.62
C GLY A 116 -6.02 4.52 -9.78
N THR A 117 -5.31 3.68 -10.53
CA THR A 117 -5.87 2.95 -11.68
C THR A 117 -6.65 1.69 -11.28
N GLY A 118 -6.43 1.19 -10.07
CA GLY A 118 -6.92 -0.13 -9.68
C GLY A 118 -6.42 -1.21 -10.65
N LEU A 119 -7.14 -2.31 -10.75
CA LEU A 119 -6.78 -3.46 -11.62
C LEU A 119 -7.00 -3.20 -13.13
N THR A 120 -7.33 -1.96 -13.55
CA THR A 120 -7.40 -1.64 -14.98
C THR A 120 -6.00 -1.62 -15.63
N ARG A 121 -4.96 -1.42 -14.85
CA ARG A 121 -3.58 -1.58 -15.28
C ARG A 121 -3.12 -3.02 -15.00
N PRO A 122 -2.63 -3.75 -15.99
CA PRO A 122 -2.12 -5.10 -15.79
C PRO A 122 -0.93 -5.12 -14.83
N LEU A 123 -0.97 -5.99 -13.83
CA LEU A 123 0.12 -6.12 -12.84
C LEU A 123 1.44 -6.60 -13.47
N ASN A 124 1.38 -7.34 -14.57
CA ASN A 124 2.56 -7.81 -15.32
C ASN A 124 3.13 -6.76 -16.30
N SER A 125 2.56 -5.55 -16.37
CA SER A 125 3.06 -4.47 -17.24
C SER A 125 4.27 -3.73 -16.67
N PHE A 126 4.70 -4.05 -15.46
CA PHE A 126 5.85 -3.46 -14.79
C PHE A 126 6.53 -4.49 -13.88
N VAL A 127 7.80 -4.26 -13.58
CA VAL A 127 8.66 -5.17 -12.81
C VAL A 127 8.99 -4.57 -11.46
N VAL A 128 8.91 -5.38 -10.42
CA VAL A 128 9.42 -5.08 -9.08
C VAL A 128 10.79 -5.75 -8.92
N ARG A 129 11.80 -5.00 -8.52
CA ARG A 129 13.12 -5.55 -8.22
C ARG A 129 13.50 -5.24 -6.78
N PHE A 130 13.83 -6.27 -6.03
CA PHE A 130 14.41 -6.19 -4.70
C PHE A 130 15.94 -6.31 -4.81
N ILE A 131 16.66 -5.24 -4.45
CA ILE A 131 18.12 -5.18 -4.49
C ILE A 131 18.61 -4.78 -3.10
N GLY A 132 18.96 -5.77 -2.26
CA GLY A 132 19.17 -5.55 -0.83
C GLY A 132 17.87 -5.01 -0.20
N GLU A 133 17.99 -3.90 0.51
CA GLU A 133 16.83 -3.21 1.13
C GLU A 133 16.08 -2.30 0.15
N ASN A 134 16.62 -2.07 -1.04
CA ASN A 134 16.01 -1.17 -2.02
C ASN A 134 14.98 -1.90 -2.86
N ILE A 135 13.83 -1.27 -3.03
CA ILE A 135 12.74 -1.73 -3.88
C ILE A 135 12.57 -0.74 -5.02
N SER A 136 12.57 -1.23 -6.24
CA SER A 136 12.47 -0.39 -7.43
C SER A 136 11.45 -0.96 -8.41
N LEU A 137 10.70 -0.06 -9.05
CA LEU A 137 9.71 -0.39 -10.07
C LEU A 137 10.25 0.01 -11.45
N TYR A 138 10.03 -0.82 -12.46
CA TYR A 138 10.49 -0.59 -13.83
C TYR A 138 9.36 -0.80 -14.84
N GLU A 139 9.31 0.05 -15.86
CA GLU A 139 8.55 -0.15 -17.08
C GLU A 139 9.53 -0.36 -18.24
N GLY A 140 9.61 -1.58 -18.74
CA GLY A 140 10.68 -1.97 -19.65
C GLY A 140 12.05 -1.72 -18.99
N VAL A 141 12.88 -0.89 -19.62
CA VAL A 141 14.21 -0.53 -19.11
C VAL A 141 14.20 0.70 -18.17
N ASN A 142 13.08 1.41 -18.09
CA ASN A 142 13.00 2.67 -17.35
C ASN A 142 12.64 2.43 -15.90
N LYS A 143 13.49 2.88 -14.99
CA LYS A 143 13.16 2.93 -13.57
C LYS A 143 12.14 4.04 -13.32
N LEU A 144 11.05 3.71 -12.63
CA LEU A 144 10.07 4.71 -12.23
C LEU A 144 10.63 5.59 -11.09
N PRO A 145 10.38 6.91 -11.11
CA PRO A 145 10.86 7.84 -10.08
C PRO A 145 10.02 7.75 -8.81
N LEU A 146 9.87 6.54 -8.30
CA LEU A 146 9.04 6.22 -7.14
C LEU A 146 9.88 5.52 -6.08
N ARG A 147 9.46 5.68 -4.85
CA ARG A 147 9.97 4.93 -3.73
C ARG A 147 8.92 3.97 -3.17
N VAL A 148 9.36 2.77 -2.90
CA VAL A 148 8.57 1.77 -2.18
C VAL A 148 9.31 1.43 -0.90
N ASN A 149 8.61 1.54 0.23
CA ASN A 149 9.14 1.20 1.54
C ASN A 149 8.32 0.07 2.16
N ALA A 150 9.01 -0.88 2.77
CA ALA A 150 8.37 -1.85 3.63
C ALA A 150 7.89 -1.19 4.92
N CYS A 151 6.70 -1.56 5.36
CA CYS A 151 6.13 -1.18 6.64
C CYS A 151 6.16 -2.41 7.55
N PRO A 152 7.11 -2.51 8.50
CA PRO A 152 7.21 -3.68 9.36
C PRO A 152 6.06 -3.71 10.37
N ILE A 153 5.09 -4.63 10.18
CA ILE A 153 3.98 -4.86 11.10
C ILE A 153 4.30 -6.09 11.96
N ASP A 154 4.19 -7.25 11.36
CA ASP A 154 4.68 -8.52 11.92
C ASP A 154 5.10 -9.48 10.79
N SER A 155 5.74 -10.59 11.13
CA SER A 155 6.26 -11.56 10.16
C SER A 155 5.18 -12.25 9.32
N GLY A 156 3.95 -12.28 9.80
CA GLY A 156 2.79 -12.85 9.12
C GLY A 156 2.19 -11.96 8.02
N TYR A 157 2.75 -10.77 7.80
CA TYR A 157 2.20 -9.80 6.84
C TYR A 157 3.27 -9.25 5.90
N ALA A 158 2.84 -8.89 4.70
CA ALA A 158 3.56 -8.03 3.76
C ALA A 158 2.84 -6.69 3.72
N CYS A 159 3.53 -5.59 4.04
CA CYS A 159 2.96 -4.25 3.97
C CYS A 159 3.95 -3.30 3.33
N TYR A 160 3.48 -2.57 2.31
CA TYR A 160 4.31 -1.66 1.53
C TYR A 160 3.60 -0.35 1.23
N VAL A 161 4.38 0.74 1.23
CA VAL A 161 3.94 2.09 0.84
C VAL A 161 4.68 2.50 -0.42
N CYS A 162 3.94 3.01 -1.41
CA CYS A 162 4.46 3.59 -2.64
C CYS A 162 4.19 5.10 -2.66
N SER A 163 5.23 5.90 -2.97
CA SER A 163 5.16 7.36 -3.04
C SER A 163 6.28 7.94 -3.92
N GLU A 164 6.25 9.24 -4.18
CA GLU A 164 7.34 9.99 -4.83
C GLU A 164 8.46 10.40 -3.85
N TYR A 165 8.24 10.28 -2.55
CA TYR A 165 9.14 10.78 -1.53
C TYR A 165 10.39 9.94 -1.33
N ASN A 166 11.53 10.65 -1.26
CA ASN A 166 12.81 10.03 -0.92
C ASN A 166 12.93 9.68 0.57
N ASP A 167 12.18 10.34 1.45
CA ASP A 167 12.37 10.33 2.90
C ASP A 167 11.13 9.96 3.69
N LEU A 168 10.35 8.97 3.23
CA LEU A 168 9.36 8.38 4.12
C LEU A 168 10.09 7.56 5.18
N PRO A 169 10.22 8.06 6.42
CA PRO A 169 10.52 7.14 7.50
C PRO A 169 9.32 6.20 7.60
N PRO A 170 9.53 4.89 7.69
CA PRO A 170 8.47 3.94 7.95
C PRO A 170 8.00 4.08 9.40
N HIS A 171 7.41 5.23 9.74
CA HIS A 171 6.79 5.42 11.05
C HIS A 171 5.41 4.79 11.02
N LEU A 172 5.39 3.50 11.22
CA LEU A 172 4.19 2.80 11.60
C LEU A 172 3.82 3.21 13.02
N ARG A 173 2.62 3.71 13.19
CA ARG A 173 2.02 3.91 14.49
C ARG A 173 0.82 2.98 14.62
N GLU A 174 0.84 2.16 15.61
CA GLU A 174 -0.33 1.40 16.04
C GLU A 174 -1.30 2.34 16.76
N ILE A 175 -2.58 2.27 16.38
CA ILE A 175 -3.65 3.08 16.94
C ILE A 175 -4.68 2.13 17.54
N THR A 176 -4.98 2.32 18.80
CA THR A 176 -6.01 1.53 19.50
C THR A 176 -7.41 2.07 19.23
N PHE A 177 -8.42 1.20 19.40
CA PHE A 177 -9.82 1.63 19.33
C PHE A 177 -10.15 2.74 20.37
N GLU A 178 -9.51 2.71 21.53
CA GLU A 178 -9.70 3.72 22.57
C GLU A 178 -9.17 5.10 22.12
N GLU A 179 -8.03 5.15 21.43
CA GLU A 179 -7.50 6.39 20.88
C GLU A 179 -8.44 6.98 19.82
N ILE A 180 -8.99 6.13 18.95
CA ILE A 180 -9.96 6.55 17.92
C ILE A 180 -11.23 7.09 18.61
N ALA A 181 -11.75 6.39 19.63
CA ALA A 181 -12.96 6.77 20.32
C ALA A 181 -12.84 8.12 21.10
N ARG A 182 -11.66 8.42 21.63
CA ARG A 182 -11.40 9.70 22.35
C ARG A 182 -11.32 10.91 21.43
N MET A 183 -11.25 10.69 20.12
CA MET A 183 -11.12 11.77 19.14
C MET A 183 -12.44 12.14 18.42
N GLY A 184 -13.51 11.37 18.69
CA GLY A 184 -14.85 11.59 18.15
C GLY A 184 -15.59 12.78 18.74
#